data_664fbd7e23886f9e935b11b13cf578de
#
_entry.id   664fbd7e23886f9e935b11b13cf578de
#
_cell.length_a   1.000
_cell.length_b   1.000
_cell.length_c   1.000
_cell.angle_alpha   90.00
_cell.angle_beta   90.00
_cell.angle_gamma   90.00
#
_symmetry.space_group_name_H-M   'P 1'
#
loop_
_entity.id
_entity.type
_entity.pdbx_description
1 polymer ?
#
loop_
_entity_poly.entity_id
_entity_poly.type
_entity_poly.pdbx_seq_one_letter_code
_entity_poly.pdbx_strand_id
1 'polypeptide(L)'
;GLKWKFAAANDADQKYVCCNADEGDPGAFMDRSVLEGDPHCIVEAMAICGYATGATEGYIYVRAEYPIAVKRLQIAIDEARELGLLGKNIFDSGFDFDLHIRLGAGAFVCGEETALMTSIEGNRGPLPRTTLRHLQTSRR
;
A
#
# COMPACT_ATOMS: atom_id res chain seq x y z
N GLY A 1 13.08 2.71 -12.19
CA GLY A 1 12.96 3.64 -13.29
C GLY A 1 11.93 3.27 -14.35
N LEU A 2 12.06 2.11 -15.02
CA LEU A 2 11.22 1.80 -16.19
C LEU A 2 9.71 1.68 -15.85
N LYS A 3 9.36 1.01 -14.77
CA LYS A 3 7.96 0.90 -14.31
C LYS A 3 7.36 2.29 -13.99
N TRP A 4 8.10 3.14 -13.31
CA TRP A 4 7.65 4.51 -13.02
C TRP A 4 7.48 5.37 -14.27
N LYS A 5 8.38 5.20 -15.24
CA LYS A 5 8.25 5.86 -16.55
C LYS A 5 6.95 5.48 -17.27
N PHE A 6 6.59 4.19 -17.26
CA PHE A 6 5.33 3.73 -17.83
C PHE A 6 4.11 4.25 -17.05
N ALA A 7 4.18 4.25 -15.73
CA ALA A 7 3.11 4.80 -14.89
C ALA A 7 2.93 6.31 -15.13
N ALA A 8 4.03 7.07 -15.21
CA ALA A 8 4.00 8.49 -15.49
C ALA A 8 3.42 8.81 -16.87
N ALA A 9 3.75 7.99 -17.89
CA ALA A 9 3.30 8.18 -19.27
C ALA A 9 1.82 7.79 -19.49
N ASN A 10 1.19 7.10 -18.54
CA ASN A 10 -0.22 6.75 -18.64
C ASN A 10 -1.08 8.03 -18.44
N ASP A 11 -2.00 8.27 -19.35
CA ASP A 11 -2.96 9.38 -19.28
C ASP A 11 -4.22 8.92 -18.54
N ALA A 12 -4.19 9.04 -17.22
CA ALA A 12 -5.30 8.70 -16.33
C ALA A 12 -5.64 9.89 -15.45
N ASP A 13 -6.95 10.14 -15.25
CA ASP A 13 -7.46 11.23 -14.43
C ASP A 13 -7.00 11.13 -12.97
N GLN A 14 -6.86 9.91 -12.46
CA GLN A 14 -6.40 9.63 -11.12
C GLN A 14 -5.35 8.52 -11.11
N LYS A 15 -4.25 8.75 -10.41
CA LYS A 15 -3.19 7.77 -10.19
C LYS A 15 -2.96 7.55 -8.71
N TYR A 16 -2.60 6.34 -8.36
CA TYR A 16 -2.34 5.92 -6.99
C TYR A 16 -0.95 5.29 -6.85
N VAL A 17 -0.36 5.46 -5.66
CA VAL A 17 0.83 4.71 -5.26
C VAL A 17 0.42 3.70 -4.19
N CYS A 18 0.77 2.44 -4.35
CA CYS A 18 0.52 1.40 -3.35
C CYS A 18 1.84 0.87 -2.80
N CYS A 19 1.98 0.91 -1.48
CA CYS A 19 3.03 0.22 -0.74
C CYS A 19 2.47 -1.09 -0.20
N ASN A 20 3.02 -2.20 -0.66
CA ASN A 20 2.72 -3.51 -0.10
C ASN A 20 3.61 -3.74 1.12
N ALA A 21 3.05 -3.58 2.31
CA ALA A 21 3.67 -3.88 3.60
C ALA A 21 2.94 -5.04 4.31
N ASP A 22 2.34 -5.95 3.52
CA ASP A 22 1.71 -7.19 4.00
C ASP A 22 2.73 -8.34 3.99
N GLU A 23 3.61 -8.33 4.98
CA GLU A 23 4.67 -9.32 5.16
C GLU A 23 4.08 -10.66 5.62
N GLY A 24 3.66 -11.49 4.65
CA GLY A 24 2.95 -12.74 4.90
C GLY A 24 3.83 -13.94 5.24
N ASP A 25 5.15 -13.85 5.08
CA ASP A 25 6.07 -14.97 5.29
C ASP A 25 6.25 -15.26 6.81
N PRO A 26 5.97 -16.48 7.28
CA PRO A 26 6.10 -16.81 8.70
C PRO A 26 7.53 -16.59 9.21
N GLY A 27 7.66 -15.78 10.28
CA GLY A 27 8.95 -15.44 10.88
C GLY A 27 9.70 -14.29 10.19
N ALA A 28 9.20 -13.77 9.07
CA ALA A 28 9.72 -12.54 8.49
C ALA A 28 9.29 -11.33 9.33
N PHE A 29 10.21 -10.37 9.49
CA PHE A 29 9.98 -9.14 10.26
C PHE A 29 10.69 -7.94 9.66
N MET A 30 11.14 -8.03 8.43
CA MET A 30 11.95 -7.02 7.76
C MET A 30 11.12 -5.76 7.50
N ASP A 31 9.94 -5.90 6.90
CA ASP A 31 9.03 -4.78 6.64
C ASP A 31 8.53 -4.18 7.96
N ARG A 32 8.15 -5.02 8.91
CA ARG A 32 7.77 -4.61 10.25
C ARG A 32 8.85 -3.77 10.91
N SER A 33 10.12 -4.18 10.83
CA SER A 33 11.24 -3.46 11.43
C SER A 33 11.41 -2.06 10.87
N VAL A 34 11.20 -1.87 9.57
CA VAL A 34 11.23 -0.55 8.93
C VAL A 34 10.05 0.30 9.38
N LEU A 35 8.83 -0.25 9.31
CA LEU A 35 7.61 0.47 9.71
C LEU A 35 7.62 0.90 11.19
N GLU A 36 8.22 0.09 12.06
CA GLU A 36 8.36 0.41 13.49
C GLU A 36 9.58 1.27 13.81
N GLY A 37 10.67 1.11 13.07
CA GLY A 37 11.93 1.78 13.34
C GLY A 37 12.05 3.17 12.71
N ASP A 38 11.64 3.30 11.45
CA ASP A 38 11.70 4.53 10.67
C ASP A 38 10.52 4.65 9.71
N PRO A 39 9.29 4.91 10.20
CA PRO A 39 8.12 5.08 9.36
C PRO A 39 8.20 6.31 8.45
N HIS A 40 8.99 7.32 8.80
CA HIS A 40 9.15 8.53 7.99
C HIS A 40 9.82 8.26 6.65
N CYS A 41 10.75 7.29 6.58
CA CYS A 41 11.37 6.92 5.30
C CYS A 41 10.35 6.34 4.31
N ILE A 42 9.32 5.66 4.80
CA ILE A 42 8.22 5.16 3.95
C ILE A 42 7.35 6.33 3.46
N VAL A 43 7.01 7.27 4.32
CA VAL A 43 6.25 8.48 3.95
C VAL A 43 6.99 9.27 2.86
N GLU A 44 8.30 9.49 3.02
CA GLU A 44 9.16 10.16 2.05
C GLU A 44 9.20 9.39 0.71
N ALA A 45 9.47 8.10 0.74
CA ALA A 45 9.54 7.26 -0.46
C ALA A 45 8.22 7.26 -1.25
N MET A 46 7.09 7.23 -0.54
CA MET A 46 5.76 7.29 -1.14
C MET A 46 5.51 8.65 -1.81
N ALA A 47 5.89 9.75 -1.16
CA ALA A 47 5.76 11.10 -1.73
C ALA A 47 6.64 11.28 -2.97
N ILE A 48 7.89 10.79 -2.94
CA ILE A 48 8.79 10.79 -4.10
C ILE A 48 8.19 9.98 -5.26
N CYS A 49 7.64 8.80 -4.97
CA CYS A 49 6.98 7.98 -5.98
C CYS A 49 5.74 8.66 -6.56
N GLY A 50 4.92 9.29 -5.73
CA GLY A 50 3.77 10.08 -6.14
C GLY A 50 4.15 11.21 -7.09
N TYR A 51 5.14 12.00 -6.70
CA TYR A 51 5.68 13.09 -7.52
C TYR A 51 6.19 12.59 -8.89
N ALA A 52 6.98 11.53 -8.89
CA ALA A 52 7.58 10.98 -10.10
C ALA A 52 6.57 10.35 -11.06
N THR A 53 5.45 9.84 -10.57
CA THR A 53 4.41 9.17 -11.38
C THR A 53 3.19 10.03 -11.66
N GLY A 54 3.07 11.17 -11.00
CA GLY A 54 1.91 12.06 -11.08
C GLY A 54 0.70 11.54 -10.29
N ALA A 55 0.93 10.70 -9.27
CA ALA A 55 -0.12 10.26 -8.37
C ALA A 55 -0.38 11.30 -7.28
N THR A 56 -1.64 11.43 -6.86
CA THR A 56 -2.07 12.36 -5.80
C THR A 56 -2.48 11.68 -4.51
N GLU A 57 -2.60 10.36 -4.53
CA GLU A 57 -2.93 9.56 -3.36
C GLU A 57 -2.07 8.30 -3.27
N GLY A 58 -1.76 7.89 -2.05
CA GLY A 58 -1.03 6.67 -1.76
C GLY A 58 -1.71 5.82 -0.67
N TYR A 59 -1.58 4.51 -0.81
CA TYR A 59 -2.08 3.54 0.15
C TYR A 59 -0.94 2.66 0.64
N ILE A 60 -0.83 2.53 1.97
CA ILE A 60 0.10 1.61 2.62
C ILE A 60 -0.71 0.47 3.19
N TYR A 61 -0.53 -0.71 2.63
CA TYR A 61 -1.26 -1.91 3.03
C TYR A 61 -0.44 -2.70 4.03
N VAL A 62 -0.88 -2.69 5.30
CA VAL A 62 -0.15 -3.26 6.44
C VAL A 62 -0.99 -4.37 7.08
N ARG A 63 -0.35 -5.41 7.59
CA ARG A 63 -1.03 -6.46 8.36
C ARG A 63 -1.66 -5.90 9.63
N ALA A 64 -2.89 -6.33 9.90
CA ALA A 64 -3.59 -6.00 11.15
C ALA A 64 -2.87 -6.52 12.40
N GLU A 65 -2.05 -7.58 12.24
CA GLU A 65 -1.25 -8.18 13.31
C GLU A 65 -0.03 -7.34 13.73
N TYR A 66 0.23 -6.21 13.06
CA TYR A 66 1.33 -5.28 13.38
C TYR A 66 0.82 -3.96 13.99
N PRO A 67 0.15 -3.98 15.17
CA PRO A 67 -0.50 -2.78 15.70
C PRO A 67 0.48 -1.66 16.06
N ILE A 68 1.72 -1.99 16.42
CA ILE A 68 2.76 -0.99 16.73
C ILE A 68 3.21 -0.30 15.44
N ALA A 69 3.43 -1.05 14.36
CA ALA A 69 3.78 -0.51 13.06
C ALA A 69 2.69 0.44 12.54
N VAL A 70 1.43 0.01 12.60
CA VAL A 70 0.28 0.84 12.20
C VAL A 70 0.21 2.14 13.00
N LYS A 71 0.37 2.07 14.34
CA LYS A 71 0.35 3.25 15.20
C LYS A 71 1.48 4.23 14.88
N ARG A 72 2.70 3.73 14.71
CA ARG A 72 3.87 4.58 14.41
C ARG A 72 3.77 5.21 13.02
N LEU A 73 3.32 4.43 12.04
CA LEU A 73 3.09 4.93 10.69
C LEU A 73 1.99 6.01 10.67
N GLN A 74 0.90 5.83 11.43
CA GLN A 74 -0.15 6.85 11.53
C GLN A 74 0.40 8.15 12.14
N ILE A 75 1.21 8.07 13.20
CA ILE A 75 1.87 9.24 13.80
C ILE A 75 2.74 9.94 12.75
N ALA A 76 3.57 9.20 12.01
CA ALA A 76 4.44 9.78 10.99
C ALA A 76 3.66 10.47 9.87
N ILE A 77 2.55 9.90 9.44
CA ILE A 77 1.65 10.52 8.44
C ILE A 77 1.05 11.81 8.98
N ASP A 78 0.56 11.80 10.22
CA ASP A 78 -0.07 12.96 10.83
C ASP A 78 0.94 14.09 11.04
N GLU A 79 2.15 13.79 11.53
CA GLU A 79 3.26 14.75 11.63
C GLU A 79 3.65 15.32 10.27
N ALA A 80 3.73 14.48 9.23
CA ALA A 80 4.03 14.94 7.87
C ALA A 80 2.94 15.90 7.33
N ARG A 81 1.67 15.66 7.65
CA ARG A 81 0.57 16.58 7.31
C ARG A 81 0.68 17.90 8.05
N GLU A 82 0.96 17.87 9.36
CA GLU A 82 1.14 19.09 10.18
C GLU A 82 2.30 19.95 9.68
N LEU A 83 3.38 19.33 9.20
CA LEU A 83 4.56 20.01 8.65
C LEU A 83 4.38 20.44 7.17
N GLY A 84 3.24 20.16 6.54
CA GLY A 84 3.00 20.48 5.13
C GLY A 84 3.79 19.62 4.15
N LEU A 85 4.26 18.46 4.57
CA LEU A 85 4.98 17.49 3.74
C LEU A 85 4.03 16.50 3.04
N LEU A 86 2.77 16.47 3.46
CA LEU A 86 1.66 15.77 2.83
C LEU A 86 0.46 16.73 2.74
N GLY A 87 -0.46 16.45 1.83
CA GLY A 87 -1.69 17.21 1.60
C GLY A 87 -1.63 18.03 0.31
N LYS A 88 -1.98 19.30 0.41
CA LYS A 88 -2.09 20.20 -0.75
C LYS A 88 -0.87 21.09 -0.89
N ASN A 89 -0.47 21.34 -2.16
CA ASN A 89 0.55 22.30 -2.54
C ASN A 89 1.86 22.13 -1.74
N ILE A 90 2.37 20.93 -1.66
CA ILE A 90 3.58 20.58 -0.91
C ILE A 90 4.76 21.44 -1.41
N PHE A 91 5.43 22.13 -0.49
CA PHE A 91 6.56 23.06 -0.78
C PHE A 91 6.24 24.17 -1.82
N ASP A 92 5.00 24.62 -1.89
CA ASP A 92 4.55 25.60 -2.91
C ASP A 92 4.85 25.18 -4.36
N SER A 93 4.93 23.86 -4.60
CA SER A 93 5.27 23.28 -5.91
C SER A 93 4.05 23.00 -6.80
N GLY A 94 2.84 23.14 -6.27
CA GLY A 94 1.61 22.70 -6.92
C GLY A 94 1.38 21.20 -6.84
N PHE A 95 2.24 20.46 -6.14
CA PHE A 95 2.10 19.02 -5.93
C PHE A 95 1.17 18.73 -4.75
N ASP A 96 0.13 17.95 -5.02
CA ASP A 96 -0.79 17.42 -4.02
C ASP A 96 -0.54 15.93 -3.83
N PHE A 97 -0.38 15.48 -2.59
CA PHE A 97 -0.23 14.05 -2.29
C PHE A 97 -0.61 13.75 -0.85
N ASP A 98 -1.45 12.75 -0.63
CA ASP A 98 -1.78 12.28 0.71
C ASP A 98 -1.68 10.76 0.84
N LEU A 99 -1.56 10.27 2.08
CA LEU A 99 -1.34 8.87 2.40
C LEU A 99 -2.43 8.31 3.31
N HIS A 100 -2.81 7.07 3.03
CA HIS A 100 -3.82 6.33 3.80
C HIS A 100 -3.30 4.94 4.16
N ILE A 101 -3.56 4.50 5.38
CA ILE A 101 -3.28 3.13 5.82
C ILE A 101 -4.49 2.25 5.51
N ARG A 102 -4.23 1.07 4.96
CA ARG A 102 -5.20 -0.01 4.80
C ARG A 102 -4.72 -1.24 5.55
N LEU A 103 -5.61 -1.84 6.33
CA LEU A 103 -5.28 -3.01 7.12
C LEU A 103 -5.62 -4.29 6.33
N GLY A 104 -4.62 -5.17 6.22
CA GLY A 104 -4.79 -6.48 5.63
C GLY A 104 -5.50 -7.44 6.57
N ALA A 105 -6.45 -8.22 6.05
CA ALA A 105 -7.24 -9.19 6.82
C ALA A 105 -6.59 -10.59 6.88
N GLY A 106 -5.26 -10.71 6.75
CA GLY A 106 -4.53 -11.97 6.93
C GLY A 106 -4.62 -12.96 5.76
N ALA A 107 -5.00 -12.53 4.56
CA ALA A 107 -4.95 -13.38 3.38
C ALA A 107 -3.52 -13.47 2.84
N PHE A 108 -2.90 -14.66 2.86
CA PHE A 108 -1.55 -14.93 2.33
C PHE A 108 -1.36 -14.54 0.86
N VAL A 109 -2.43 -14.33 0.12
CA VAL A 109 -2.43 -14.02 -1.33
C VAL A 109 -2.19 -12.53 -1.63
N CYS A 110 -2.10 -11.65 -0.62
CA CYS A 110 -1.92 -10.19 -0.84
C CYS A 110 -0.52 -9.79 -1.32
N GLY A 111 0.41 -10.72 -1.48
CA GLY A 111 1.70 -10.50 -2.14
C GLY A 111 1.59 -10.33 -3.66
N GLU A 112 0.47 -10.71 -4.26
CA GLU A 112 0.20 -10.56 -5.68
C GLU A 112 -0.52 -9.22 -5.92
N GLU A 113 -0.03 -8.44 -6.88
CA GLU A 113 -0.45 -7.06 -7.13
C GLU A 113 -1.97 -6.92 -7.35
N THR A 114 -2.59 -7.85 -8.06
CA THR A 114 -4.04 -7.86 -8.35
C THR A 114 -4.87 -8.13 -7.10
N ALA A 115 -4.42 -9.05 -6.25
CA ALA A 115 -5.08 -9.37 -4.98
C ALA A 115 -4.99 -8.21 -3.99
N LEU A 116 -3.86 -7.50 -3.95
CA LEU A 116 -3.67 -6.29 -3.15
C LEU A 116 -4.66 -5.20 -3.55
N MET A 117 -4.77 -4.88 -4.84
CA MET A 117 -5.71 -3.89 -5.35
C MET A 117 -7.16 -4.25 -5.03
N THR A 118 -7.56 -5.49 -5.28
CA THR A 118 -8.90 -6.00 -4.97
C THR A 118 -9.22 -5.90 -3.47
N SER A 119 -8.24 -6.14 -2.60
CA SER A 119 -8.38 -6.00 -1.15
C SER A 119 -8.52 -4.54 -0.71
N ILE A 120 -7.77 -3.63 -1.31
CA ILE A 120 -7.88 -2.18 -1.04
C ILE A 120 -9.26 -1.65 -1.43
N GLU A 121 -9.82 -2.15 -2.53
CA GLU A 121 -11.18 -1.83 -3.01
C GLU A 121 -12.29 -2.43 -2.12
N GLY A 122 -11.95 -3.25 -1.13
CA GLY A 122 -12.91 -3.89 -0.23
C GLY A 122 -13.58 -5.15 -0.80
N ASN A 123 -13.10 -5.65 -1.93
CA ASN A 123 -13.58 -6.86 -2.56
C ASN A 123 -12.79 -8.08 -2.07
N ARG A 124 -13.44 -9.26 -2.06
CA ARG A 124 -12.71 -10.52 -1.83
C ARG A 124 -11.89 -10.86 -3.07
N GLY A 125 -10.60 -11.10 -2.88
CA GLY A 125 -9.74 -11.59 -3.95
C GLY A 125 -10.25 -12.89 -4.57
N PRO A 126 -9.87 -13.21 -5.82
CA PRO A 126 -10.26 -14.45 -6.47
C PRO A 126 -9.80 -15.65 -5.63
N LEU A 127 -10.71 -16.60 -5.36
CA LEU A 127 -10.40 -17.85 -4.69
C LEU A 127 -9.34 -18.62 -5.50
N PRO A 128 -8.31 -19.21 -4.87
CA PRO A 128 -7.35 -20.05 -5.56
C PRO A 128 -8.08 -21.12 -6.37
N ARG A 129 -7.72 -21.29 -7.64
CA ARG A 129 -8.35 -22.28 -8.55
C ARG A 129 -8.34 -23.72 -8.03
N THR A 130 -7.49 -24.03 -7.08
CA THR A 130 -7.39 -25.34 -6.40
C THR A 130 -8.60 -25.68 -5.56
N THR A 131 -9.30 -24.69 -4.99
CA THR A 131 -10.45 -24.94 -4.10
C THR A 131 -11.72 -25.36 -4.89
N LEU A 132 -11.82 -24.96 -6.17
CA LEU A 132 -12.97 -25.33 -7.00
C LEU A 132 -12.95 -26.78 -7.49
N ARG A 133 -11.77 -27.41 -7.62
CA ARG A 133 -11.68 -28.82 -8.03
C ARG A 133 -12.11 -29.80 -6.93
N HIS A 134 -11.91 -29.48 -5.65
CA HIS A 134 -12.32 -30.36 -4.56
C HIS A 134 -13.81 -30.32 -4.25
N LEU A 135 -14.52 -29.24 -4.61
CA LEU A 135 -15.97 -29.16 -4.40
C LEU A 135 -16.77 -29.86 -5.49
N GLN A 136 -16.18 -30.14 -6.67
CA GLN A 136 -16.86 -30.85 -7.75
C GLN A 136 -16.73 -32.38 -7.64
N THR A 137 -15.79 -32.92 -6.88
CA THR A 137 -15.57 -34.36 -6.71
C THR A 137 -16.33 -34.98 -5.54
N SER A 138 -16.96 -34.20 -4.67
CA SER A 138 -17.72 -34.69 -3.51
C SER A 138 -19.25 -34.84 -3.79
N ARG A 139 -19.67 -34.74 -5.04
CA ARG A 139 -21.05 -35.02 -5.46
C ARG A 139 -21.07 -36.16 -6.51
N ARG A 140 -20.74 -37.36 -6.07
CA ARG A 140 -21.18 -38.62 -6.73
C ARG A 140 -21.46 -39.66 -5.66
#